data_00009c7044cd100ba1b66f22099bc823
#
_entry.id   00009c7044cd100ba1b66f22099bc823
#
_cell.length_a   1.000
_cell.length_b   1.000
_cell.length_c   1.000
_cell.angle_alpha   90.00
_cell.angle_beta   90.00
_cell.angle_gamma   90.00
#
_symmetry.space_group_name_H-M   'P 1'
#
loop_
_entity.id
_entity.type
_entity.pdbx_description
1 polymer ?
#
loop_
_entity_poly.entity_id
_entity_poly.type
_entity_poly.pdbx_seq_one_letter_code
_entity_poly.pdbx_strand_id
1 'polypeptide(L)'
;MSADDINLRITGVEPGDEIAGARRLELRTTRGNIPIIVHAAETAGRAVLCISGAIGGYDGPGMLYARLGLELPRLGITVARLNYRMPNEFGECVLDTIAGLTFLKGLEYQRAALIGHSFGGAVAINAGTLAPMVTTVIAISSQLAGAHVVAELAPRPLLLLHGTADTILSHECSQALYERAQEPRTLKLFPGVDHRFTQAGDELFETVRDWLLERV
;
A
#
# COMPACT_ATOMS: atom_id res chain seq x y z
N MET A 1 26.63 -7.27 -10.41
CA MET A 1 25.68 -6.15 -10.36
C MET A 1 26.45 -4.92 -9.91
N SER A 2 26.48 -3.86 -10.72
CA SER A 2 27.08 -2.60 -10.33
C SER A 2 26.17 -1.86 -9.31
N ALA A 3 26.72 -0.91 -8.55
CA ALA A 3 25.89 -0.08 -7.63
C ALA A 3 24.77 0.69 -8.38
N ASP A 4 24.92 0.93 -9.68
CA ASP A 4 23.92 1.54 -10.54
C ASP A 4 22.76 0.59 -10.87
N ASP A 5 22.97 -0.73 -10.82
CA ASP A 5 21.91 -1.73 -11.07
C ASP A 5 20.87 -1.80 -9.94
N ILE A 6 21.18 -1.25 -8.76
CA ILE A 6 20.29 -1.27 -7.58
C ILE A 6 19.52 0.06 -7.45
N ASN A 7 19.97 1.13 -8.08
CA ASN A 7 19.37 2.45 -7.96
C ASN A 7 18.22 2.67 -8.94
N LEU A 8 16.98 2.74 -8.41
CA LEU A 8 15.81 3.21 -9.14
C LEU A 8 15.65 4.71 -8.95
N ARG A 9 15.74 5.49 -10.03
CA ARG A 9 15.55 6.95 -9.98
C ARG A 9 14.41 7.37 -10.89
N ILE A 10 13.52 8.25 -10.41
CA ILE A 10 12.51 8.89 -11.22
C ILE A 10 13.22 9.91 -12.12
N THR A 11 12.99 9.81 -13.42
CA THR A 11 13.56 10.69 -14.46
C THR A 11 12.52 11.65 -15.04
N GLY A 12 11.24 11.41 -14.78
CA GLY A 12 10.14 12.28 -15.23
C GLY A 12 8.78 11.68 -14.87
N VAL A 13 7.73 12.42 -15.15
CA VAL A 13 6.34 12.00 -14.98
C VAL A 13 5.60 12.28 -16.28
N GLU A 14 4.97 11.25 -16.85
CA GLU A 14 4.10 11.39 -18.03
C GLU A 14 2.64 11.42 -17.59
N PRO A 15 1.88 12.44 -18.01
CA PRO A 15 0.44 12.46 -17.79
C PRO A 15 -0.23 11.48 -18.76
N GLY A 16 -1.16 10.70 -18.24
CA GLY A 16 -2.11 9.88 -18.99
C GLY A 16 -3.52 10.43 -18.88
N ASP A 17 -4.50 9.57 -19.17
CA ASP A 17 -5.91 9.93 -19.18
C ASP A 17 -6.46 10.24 -17.79
N GLU A 18 -7.51 11.04 -17.73
CA GLU A 18 -8.31 11.24 -16.54
C GLU A 18 -9.40 10.17 -16.47
N ILE A 19 -9.52 9.49 -15.33
CA ILE A 19 -10.48 8.39 -15.11
C ILE A 19 -11.25 8.68 -13.82
N ALA A 20 -12.55 8.95 -13.92
CA ALA A 20 -13.45 9.14 -12.77
C ALA A 20 -12.89 10.13 -11.72
N GLY A 21 -12.38 11.30 -12.17
CA GLY A 21 -11.81 12.31 -11.29
C GLY A 21 -10.41 11.97 -10.74
N ALA A 22 -9.79 10.93 -11.25
CA ALA A 22 -8.42 10.56 -10.95
C ALA A 22 -7.53 10.75 -12.18
N ARG A 23 -6.28 11.09 -11.97
CA ARG A 23 -5.28 11.22 -13.03
C ARG A 23 -4.42 9.97 -13.09
N ARG A 24 -4.41 9.31 -14.26
CA ARG A 24 -3.42 8.27 -14.56
C ARG A 24 -2.11 8.94 -14.92
N LEU A 25 -1.01 8.46 -14.35
CA LEU A 25 0.33 8.94 -14.61
C LEU A 25 1.26 7.76 -14.82
N GLU A 26 2.37 7.97 -15.50
CA GLU A 26 3.49 7.06 -15.54
C GLU A 26 4.72 7.75 -14.95
N LEU A 27 5.28 7.18 -13.90
CA LEU A 27 6.57 7.61 -13.36
C LEU A 27 7.65 6.98 -14.21
N ARG A 28 8.32 7.74 -15.05
CA ARG A 28 9.50 7.28 -15.79
C ARG A 28 10.64 7.07 -14.82
N THR A 29 11.28 5.92 -14.91
CA THR A 29 12.45 5.63 -14.09
C THR A 29 13.61 5.15 -14.93
N THR A 30 14.79 5.06 -14.32
CA THR A 30 15.98 4.50 -14.96
C THR A 30 15.83 3.02 -15.31
N ARG A 31 14.75 2.33 -14.85
CA ARG A 31 14.54 0.89 -15.01
C ARG A 31 13.13 0.54 -15.52
N GLY A 32 12.51 1.42 -16.27
CA GLY A 32 11.15 1.27 -16.80
C GLY A 32 10.12 2.16 -16.09
N ASN A 33 8.87 2.13 -16.56
CA ASN A 33 7.83 3.01 -16.09
C ASN A 33 6.98 2.37 -15.00
N ILE A 34 6.61 3.14 -13.97
CA ILE A 34 5.71 2.74 -12.90
C ILE A 34 4.36 3.40 -13.15
N PRO A 35 3.31 2.64 -13.48
CA PRO A 35 1.98 3.20 -13.64
C PRO A 35 1.34 3.51 -12.29
N ILE A 36 0.75 4.69 -12.16
CA ILE A 36 0.09 5.14 -10.93
C ILE A 36 -1.18 5.92 -11.25
N ILE A 37 -2.22 5.76 -10.44
CA ILE A 37 -3.47 6.51 -10.50
C ILE A 37 -3.56 7.38 -9.25
N VAL A 38 -3.72 8.70 -9.42
CA VAL A 38 -3.76 9.65 -8.32
C VAL A 38 -5.13 10.32 -8.23
N HIS A 39 -5.78 10.16 -7.11
CA HIS A 39 -6.99 10.86 -6.68
C HIS A 39 -6.54 12.00 -5.75
N ALA A 40 -6.34 13.17 -6.30
CA ALA A 40 -5.80 14.30 -5.55
C ALA A 40 -6.85 14.94 -4.64
N ALA A 41 -6.46 15.23 -3.40
CA ALA A 41 -7.20 16.14 -2.53
C ALA A 41 -6.87 17.59 -2.89
N GLU A 42 -7.78 18.52 -2.55
CA GLU A 42 -7.53 19.96 -2.74
C GLU A 42 -6.40 20.50 -1.85
N THR A 43 -6.19 19.86 -0.69
CA THR A 43 -5.14 20.22 0.26
C THR A 43 -4.00 19.21 0.21
N ALA A 44 -2.76 19.69 0.09
CA ALA A 44 -1.57 18.86 0.19
C ALA A 44 -1.26 18.47 1.66
N GLY A 45 -0.37 17.50 1.83
CA GLY A 45 0.23 17.14 3.12
C GLY A 45 -0.02 15.69 3.55
N ARG A 46 -1.19 15.10 3.27
CA ARG A 46 -1.55 13.74 3.66
C ARG A 46 -1.84 12.87 2.44
N ALA A 47 -1.25 11.70 2.39
CA ALA A 47 -1.46 10.76 1.28
C ALA A 47 -1.61 9.31 1.76
N VAL A 48 -2.22 8.49 0.93
CA VAL A 48 -2.24 7.03 1.04
C VAL A 48 -1.67 6.46 -0.25
N LEU A 49 -0.69 5.58 -0.15
CA LEU A 49 -0.20 4.80 -1.27
C LEU A 49 -0.71 3.36 -1.14
N CYS A 50 -1.55 2.96 -2.09
CA CYS A 50 -2.11 1.62 -2.21
C CYS A 50 -1.28 0.82 -3.22
N ILE A 51 -0.82 -0.37 -2.81
CA ILE A 51 -0.01 -1.25 -3.63
C ILE A 51 -0.67 -2.62 -3.79
N SER A 52 -0.53 -3.19 -4.98
CA SER A 52 -1.23 -4.41 -5.39
C SER A 52 -0.60 -5.70 -4.83
N GLY A 53 -1.31 -6.81 -5.03
CA GLY A 53 -0.79 -8.16 -4.81
C GLY A 53 0.16 -8.63 -5.91
N ALA A 54 0.48 -9.93 -5.90
CA ALA A 54 1.46 -10.56 -6.81
C ALA A 54 1.12 -10.47 -8.30
N ILE A 55 -0.15 -10.32 -8.65
CA ILE A 55 -0.60 -10.22 -10.05
C ILE A 55 -0.72 -8.78 -10.56
N GLY A 56 -0.37 -7.80 -9.74
CA GLY A 56 -0.56 -6.38 -10.06
C GLY A 56 -2.01 -5.91 -9.93
N GLY A 57 -2.31 -4.75 -10.51
CA GLY A 57 -3.65 -4.13 -10.52
C GLY A 57 -3.73 -2.90 -9.62
N TYR A 58 -4.93 -2.30 -9.56
CA TYR A 58 -5.13 -1.01 -8.87
C TYR A 58 -6.22 -1.03 -7.79
N ASP A 59 -7.09 -2.05 -7.76
CA ASP A 59 -8.35 -1.93 -7.05
C ASP A 59 -8.33 -2.50 -5.61
N GLY A 60 -7.37 -3.38 -5.32
CA GLY A 60 -7.27 -4.02 -4.01
C GLY A 60 -8.41 -5.01 -3.72
N PRO A 61 -8.45 -5.63 -2.52
CA PRO A 61 -9.50 -6.55 -2.14
C PRO A 61 -10.82 -5.80 -1.99
N GLY A 62 -11.93 -6.38 -2.46
CA GLY A 62 -13.27 -5.76 -2.36
C GLY A 62 -13.35 -4.37 -2.99
N MET A 63 -12.56 -4.06 -4.02
CA MET A 63 -12.48 -2.71 -4.64
C MET A 63 -12.04 -1.60 -3.67
N LEU A 64 -11.39 -1.96 -2.57
CA LEU A 64 -11.03 -1.04 -1.48
C LEU A 64 -10.31 0.21 -1.97
N TYR A 65 -9.26 0.05 -2.80
CA TYR A 65 -8.42 1.19 -3.20
C TYR A 65 -9.16 2.17 -4.11
N ALA A 66 -10.03 1.66 -4.98
CA ALA A 66 -10.89 2.50 -5.82
C ALA A 66 -11.87 3.31 -4.96
N ARG A 67 -12.49 2.66 -3.95
CA ARG A 67 -13.44 3.30 -3.02
C ARG A 67 -12.75 4.37 -2.17
N LEU A 68 -11.58 4.08 -1.62
CA LEU A 68 -10.77 5.07 -0.88
C LEU A 68 -10.41 6.26 -1.77
N GLY A 69 -10.08 6.02 -3.05
CA GLY A 69 -9.79 7.06 -4.03
C GLY A 69 -10.97 7.99 -4.33
N LEU A 70 -12.20 7.53 -4.19
CA LEU A 70 -13.42 8.34 -4.39
C LEU A 70 -13.80 9.14 -3.12
N GLU A 71 -13.50 8.63 -1.94
CA GLU A 71 -13.96 9.22 -0.67
C GLU A 71 -12.89 10.10 0.01
N LEU A 72 -11.68 9.60 0.20
CA LEU A 72 -10.66 10.27 1.01
C LEU A 72 -10.19 11.63 0.48
N PRO A 73 -10.16 11.91 -0.84
CA PRO A 73 -9.81 13.23 -1.33
C PRO A 73 -10.72 14.34 -0.82
N ARG A 74 -12.01 14.05 -0.65
CA ARG A 74 -12.99 14.99 -0.06
C ARG A 74 -12.73 15.28 1.43
N LEU A 75 -11.96 14.40 2.07
CA LEU A 75 -11.54 14.51 3.49
C LEU A 75 -10.09 15.01 3.63
N GLY A 76 -9.52 15.53 2.53
CA GLY A 76 -8.18 16.11 2.50
C GLY A 76 -7.04 15.09 2.50
N ILE A 77 -7.27 13.86 2.04
CA ILE A 77 -6.25 12.81 1.93
C ILE A 77 -6.16 12.34 0.47
N THR A 78 -5.05 12.60 -0.19
CA THR A 78 -4.79 12.09 -1.54
C THR A 78 -4.61 10.58 -1.51
N VAL A 79 -5.18 9.88 -2.50
CA VAL A 79 -5.00 8.44 -2.67
C VAL A 79 -4.25 8.17 -3.97
N ALA A 80 -3.11 7.50 -3.87
CA ALA A 80 -2.34 7.01 -5.00
C ALA A 80 -2.43 5.48 -5.05
N ARG A 81 -2.71 4.93 -6.24
CA ARG A 81 -2.83 3.49 -6.50
C ARG A 81 -1.74 3.10 -7.48
N LEU A 82 -0.73 2.40 -6.99
CA LEU A 82 0.46 2.04 -7.77
C LEU A 82 0.34 0.61 -8.30
N ASN A 83 0.67 0.42 -9.58
CA ASN A 83 0.92 -0.89 -10.15
C ASN A 83 2.43 -1.09 -10.35
N TYR A 84 2.89 -2.33 -10.14
CA TYR A 84 4.31 -2.63 -10.24
C TYR A 84 4.79 -2.73 -11.69
N ARG A 85 6.08 -2.39 -11.93
CA ARG A 85 6.78 -2.67 -13.19
C ARG A 85 6.92 -4.17 -13.41
N MET A 86 7.28 -4.89 -12.37
CA MET A 86 7.54 -6.32 -12.37
C MET A 86 6.78 -6.99 -11.22
N PRO A 87 5.46 -7.26 -11.39
CA PRO A 87 4.67 -7.93 -10.35
C PRO A 87 5.31 -9.26 -9.93
N ASN A 88 5.23 -9.57 -8.63
CA ASN A 88 5.84 -10.75 -8.01
C ASN A 88 7.38 -10.76 -7.86
N GLU A 89 8.09 -9.79 -8.41
CA GLU A 89 9.51 -9.59 -8.14
C GLU A 89 9.68 -8.73 -6.89
N PHE A 90 9.85 -9.37 -5.71
CA PHE A 90 9.73 -8.72 -4.41
C PHE A 90 10.59 -7.46 -4.26
N GLY A 91 11.89 -7.56 -4.58
CA GLY A 91 12.82 -6.42 -4.48
C GLY A 91 12.44 -5.25 -5.41
N GLU A 92 12.00 -5.57 -6.64
CA GLU A 92 11.53 -4.56 -7.61
C GLU A 92 10.24 -3.89 -7.12
N CYS A 93 9.32 -4.66 -6.53
CA CYS A 93 8.07 -4.12 -5.99
C CYS A 93 8.32 -3.20 -4.78
N VAL A 94 9.30 -3.51 -3.93
CA VAL A 94 9.74 -2.61 -2.84
C VAL A 94 10.32 -1.33 -3.43
N LEU A 95 11.20 -1.41 -4.44
CA LEU A 95 11.75 -0.23 -5.11
C LEU A 95 10.66 0.63 -5.78
N ASP A 96 9.68 0.02 -6.44
CA ASP A 96 8.54 0.73 -7.03
C ASP A 96 7.72 1.48 -5.97
N THR A 97 7.51 0.85 -4.83
CA THR A 97 6.79 1.46 -3.70
C THR A 97 7.55 2.67 -3.15
N ILE A 98 8.87 2.55 -2.98
CA ILE A 98 9.74 3.66 -2.55
C ILE A 98 9.72 4.79 -3.60
N ALA A 99 9.74 4.46 -4.89
CA ALA A 99 9.63 5.45 -5.96
C ALA A 99 8.27 6.18 -5.91
N GLY A 100 7.16 5.45 -5.68
CA GLY A 100 5.83 6.05 -5.49
C GLY A 100 5.78 7.00 -4.30
N LEU A 101 6.40 6.65 -3.17
CA LEU A 101 6.53 7.53 -2.01
C LEU A 101 7.41 8.75 -2.30
N THR A 102 8.51 8.56 -3.05
CA THR A 102 9.40 9.65 -3.48
C THR A 102 8.67 10.62 -4.41
N PHE A 103 7.83 10.11 -5.31
CA PHE A 103 6.95 10.93 -6.15
C PHE A 103 5.98 11.77 -5.31
N LEU A 104 5.28 11.16 -4.34
CA LEU A 104 4.39 11.87 -3.44
C LEU A 104 5.14 12.95 -2.63
N LYS A 105 6.34 12.64 -2.16
CA LYS A 105 7.20 13.62 -1.47
C LYS A 105 7.57 14.80 -2.38
N GLY A 106 7.84 14.55 -3.66
CA GLY A 106 8.08 15.58 -4.68
C GLY A 106 6.87 16.48 -4.95
N LEU A 107 5.66 16.01 -4.66
CA LEU A 107 4.41 16.77 -4.66
C LEU A 107 4.07 17.40 -3.29
N GLU A 108 5.07 17.51 -2.41
CA GLU A 108 4.97 18.14 -1.08
C GLU A 108 4.09 17.39 -0.05
N TYR A 109 3.75 16.12 -0.30
CA TYR A 109 3.13 15.29 0.73
C TYR A 109 4.17 14.90 1.78
N GLN A 110 3.94 15.28 3.04
CA GLN A 110 4.88 15.06 4.14
C GLN A 110 4.60 13.76 4.91
N ARG A 111 3.37 13.26 4.82
CA ARG A 111 2.88 12.09 5.55
C ARG A 111 2.16 11.15 4.58
N ALA A 112 2.46 9.86 4.69
CA ALA A 112 1.80 8.84 3.89
C ALA A 112 1.47 7.60 4.73
N ALA A 113 0.29 6.99 4.50
CA ALA A 113 0.03 5.61 4.85
C ALA A 113 0.42 4.70 3.68
N LEU A 114 0.86 3.47 3.98
CA LEU A 114 0.98 2.40 3.01
C LEU A 114 -0.10 1.35 3.24
N ILE A 115 -0.77 0.93 2.17
CA ILE A 115 -1.72 -0.19 2.19
C ILE A 115 -1.28 -1.23 1.17
N GLY A 116 -1.11 -2.48 1.62
CA GLY A 116 -0.78 -3.60 0.74
C GLY A 116 -1.68 -4.81 0.98
N HIS A 117 -2.03 -5.51 -0.11
CA HIS A 117 -2.83 -6.73 -0.07
C HIS A 117 -1.99 -7.94 -0.47
N SER A 118 -2.13 -9.06 0.24
CA SER A 118 -1.47 -10.32 -0.11
C SER A 118 0.06 -10.16 -0.14
N PHE A 119 0.71 -10.48 -1.24
CA PHE A 119 2.12 -10.17 -1.51
C PHE A 119 2.46 -8.69 -1.23
N GLY A 120 1.58 -7.76 -1.64
CA GLY A 120 1.75 -6.33 -1.38
C GLY A 120 1.75 -5.95 0.08
N GLY A 121 1.15 -6.76 0.96
CA GLY A 121 1.24 -6.57 2.42
C GLY A 121 2.68 -6.69 2.92
N ALA A 122 3.40 -7.70 2.47
CA ALA A 122 4.83 -7.87 2.79
C ALA A 122 5.70 -6.76 2.16
N VAL A 123 5.38 -6.32 0.93
CA VAL A 123 6.04 -5.17 0.28
C VAL A 123 5.81 -3.89 1.08
N ALA A 124 4.56 -3.62 1.54
CA ALA A 124 4.24 -2.45 2.36
C ALA A 124 5.00 -2.43 3.69
N ILE A 125 5.13 -3.58 4.35
CA ILE A 125 5.93 -3.71 5.57
C ILE A 125 7.38 -3.33 5.31
N ASN A 126 8.01 -3.86 4.25
CA ASN A 126 9.40 -3.53 3.92
C ASN A 126 9.59 -2.07 3.52
N ALA A 127 8.80 -1.56 2.58
CA ALA A 127 8.89 -0.16 2.16
C ALA A 127 8.62 0.81 3.31
N GLY A 128 7.71 0.43 4.23
CA GLY A 128 7.37 1.20 5.42
C GLY A 128 8.56 1.37 6.39
N THR A 129 9.44 0.39 6.52
CA THR A 129 10.65 0.53 7.35
C THR A 129 11.68 1.47 6.73
N LEU A 130 11.72 1.55 5.40
CA LEU A 130 12.73 2.29 4.64
C LEU A 130 12.35 3.76 4.38
N ALA A 131 11.06 4.11 4.48
CA ALA A 131 10.56 5.44 4.10
C ALA A 131 10.10 6.26 5.33
N PRO A 132 10.86 7.27 5.77
CA PRO A 132 10.54 8.06 6.97
C PRO A 132 9.19 8.81 6.91
N MET A 133 8.69 9.12 5.70
CA MET A 133 7.38 9.77 5.53
C MET A 133 6.19 8.85 5.82
N VAL A 134 6.40 7.52 5.90
CA VAL A 134 5.35 6.57 6.22
C VAL A 134 4.97 6.68 7.68
N THR A 135 3.71 7.00 7.96
CA THR A 135 3.18 7.19 9.30
C THR A 135 2.48 5.94 9.83
N THR A 136 1.96 5.09 8.95
CA THR A 136 1.31 3.82 9.32
C THR A 136 1.32 2.85 8.14
N VAL A 137 1.27 1.55 8.44
CA VAL A 137 1.17 0.48 7.44
C VAL A 137 -0.08 -0.35 7.70
N ILE A 138 -0.81 -0.66 6.64
CA ILE A 138 -1.96 -1.57 6.65
C ILE A 138 -1.63 -2.75 5.73
N ALA A 139 -1.60 -3.95 6.29
CA ALA A 139 -1.35 -5.19 5.55
C ALA A 139 -2.58 -6.09 5.60
N ILE A 140 -3.19 -6.33 4.44
CA ILE A 140 -4.44 -7.07 4.28
C ILE A 140 -4.14 -8.43 3.68
N SER A 141 -4.59 -9.51 4.31
CA SER A 141 -4.33 -10.90 3.89
C SER A 141 -2.84 -11.13 3.52
N SER A 142 -1.92 -10.56 4.32
CA SER A 142 -0.50 -10.53 3.97
C SER A 142 0.14 -11.90 4.05
N GLN A 143 1.04 -12.17 3.11
CA GLN A 143 1.97 -13.28 3.24
C GLN A 143 3.01 -13.01 4.33
N LEU A 144 3.58 -14.09 4.89
CA LEU A 144 4.67 -14.02 5.86
C LEU A 144 6.04 -13.88 5.18
N ALA A 145 6.19 -14.51 4.00
CA ALA A 145 7.42 -14.45 3.23
C ALA A 145 7.75 -13.02 2.82
N GLY A 146 8.98 -12.59 3.05
CA GLY A 146 9.44 -11.22 2.77
C GLY A 146 9.15 -10.19 3.87
N ALA A 147 8.25 -10.47 4.84
CA ALA A 147 7.86 -9.53 5.89
C ALA A 147 8.64 -9.72 7.22
N HIS A 148 9.83 -10.30 7.18
CA HIS A 148 10.63 -10.59 8.37
C HIS A 148 11.10 -9.34 9.14
N VAL A 149 11.11 -8.19 8.49
CA VAL A 149 11.48 -6.88 9.09
C VAL A 149 10.32 -6.21 9.85
N VAL A 150 9.19 -6.88 10.05
CA VAL A 150 7.96 -6.30 10.63
C VAL A 150 8.19 -5.65 12.00
N ALA A 151 9.13 -6.14 12.81
CA ALA A 151 9.49 -5.56 14.10
C ALA A 151 10.13 -4.15 13.95
N GLU A 152 10.74 -3.86 12.81
CA GLU A 152 11.41 -2.58 12.52
C GLU A 152 10.42 -1.46 12.14
N LEU A 153 9.14 -1.79 11.95
CA LEU A 153 8.11 -0.77 11.70
C LEU A 153 7.90 0.16 12.89
N ALA A 154 8.06 -0.34 14.12
CA ALA A 154 7.87 0.48 15.30
C ALA A 154 8.78 1.73 15.28
N PRO A 155 8.29 2.89 15.75
CA PRO A 155 7.00 3.12 16.43
C PRO A 155 5.80 3.42 15.48
N ARG A 156 5.88 3.09 14.19
CA ARG A 156 4.78 3.30 13.24
C ARG A 156 3.67 2.27 13.49
N PRO A 157 2.40 2.71 13.66
CA PRO A 157 1.27 1.81 13.81
C PRO A 157 1.13 0.83 12.64
N LEU A 158 0.96 -0.45 12.96
CA LEU A 158 0.69 -1.53 12.01
C LEU A 158 -0.73 -2.05 12.21
N LEU A 159 -1.53 -2.07 11.14
CA LEU A 159 -2.82 -2.74 11.10
C LEU A 159 -2.73 -3.98 10.22
N LEU A 160 -3.04 -5.13 10.80
CA LEU A 160 -3.13 -6.42 10.12
C LEU A 160 -4.60 -6.82 10.02
N LEU A 161 -5.09 -7.09 8.81
CA LEU A 161 -6.46 -7.51 8.52
C LEU A 161 -6.42 -8.83 7.76
N HIS A 162 -7.22 -9.84 8.19
CA HIS A 162 -7.23 -11.14 7.52
C HIS A 162 -8.58 -11.84 7.64
N GLY A 163 -9.04 -12.46 6.56
CA GLY A 163 -10.23 -13.30 6.57
C GLY A 163 -9.91 -14.73 7.06
N THR A 164 -10.74 -15.29 7.96
CA THR A 164 -10.46 -16.63 8.51
C THR A 164 -10.79 -17.77 7.55
N ALA A 165 -11.52 -17.51 6.46
CA ALA A 165 -11.79 -18.48 5.39
C ALA A 165 -10.89 -18.24 4.16
N ASP A 166 -9.76 -17.53 4.32
CA ASP A 166 -8.77 -17.36 3.28
C ASP A 166 -8.11 -18.70 2.93
N THR A 167 -8.34 -19.15 1.69
CA THR A 167 -7.80 -20.41 1.15
C THR A 167 -6.53 -20.21 0.31
N ILE A 168 -6.10 -18.96 0.11
CA ILE A 168 -4.88 -18.62 -0.63
C ILE A 168 -3.71 -18.47 0.35
N LEU A 169 -3.92 -17.69 1.42
CA LEU A 169 -2.97 -17.50 2.50
C LEU A 169 -3.69 -17.69 3.84
N SER A 170 -3.19 -18.59 4.68
CA SER A 170 -3.76 -18.78 6.02
C SER A 170 -3.69 -17.48 6.83
N HIS A 171 -4.76 -17.15 7.56
CA HIS A 171 -4.77 -16.03 8.50
C HIS A 171 -3.71 -16.13 9.60
N GLU A 172 -3.15 -17.33 9.82
CA GLU A 172 -2.00 -17.56 10.69
C GLU A 172 -0.77 -16.75 10.25
N CYS A 173 -0.66 -16.39 8.95
CA CYS A 173 0.38 -15.48 8.47
C CYS A 173 0.29 -14.11 9.17
N SER A 174 -0.91 -13.52 9.24
CA SER A 174 -1.11 -12.25 9.94
C SER A 174 -0.98 -12.37 11.45
N GLN A 175 -1.34 -13.52 12.06
CA GLN A 175 -1.10 -13.79 13.47
C GLN A 175 0.41 -13.84 13.76
N ALA A 176 1.19 -14.56 12.95
CA ALA A 176 2.64 -14.64 13.09
C ALA A 176 3.32 -13.27 12.86
N LEU A 177 2.81 -12.43 11.94
CA LEU A 177 3.28 -11.05 11.78
C LEU A 177 2.96 -10.21 13.02
N TYR A 178 1.75 -10.35 13.57
CA TYR A 178 1.35 -9.66 14.79
C TYR A 178 2.25 -10.02 15.97
N GLU A 179 2.55 -11.31 16.16
CA GLU A 179 3.43 -11.77 17.23
C GLU A 179 4.86 -11.22 17.13
N ARG A 180 5.38 -11.07 15.89
CA ARG A 180 6.75 -10.56 15.62
C ARG A 180 6.84 -9.04 15.63
N ALA A 181 5.77 -8.36 15.29
CA ALA A 181 5.73 -6.89 15.28
C ALA A 181 5.84 -6.34 16.70
N GLN A 182 6.35 -5.11 16.82
CA GLN A 182 6.34 -4.35 18.07
C GLN A 182 5.16 -3.36 18.09
N GLU A 183 4.81 -2.88 19.29
CA GLU A 183 3.77 -1.87 19.45
C GLU A 183 4.16 -0.50 18.80
N PRO A 184 3.19 0.24 18.25
CA PRO A 184 1.75 -0.04 18.24
C PRO A 184 1.32 -0.94 17.07
N ARG A 185 0.60 -2.00 17.36
CA ARG A 185 0.11 -2.98 16.37
C ARG A 185 -1.32 -3.41 16.67
N THR A 186 -2.08 -3.70 15.63
CA THR A 186 -3.47 -4.17 15.74
C THR A 186 -3.69 -5.30 14.75
N LEU A 187 -4.34 -6.37 15.19
CA LEU A 187 -4.82 -7.46 14.34
C LEU A 187 -6.34 -7.54 14.43
N LYS A 188 -7.01 -7.52 13.27
CA LYS A 188 -8.43 -7.80 13.15
C LYS A 188 -8.64 -8.98 12.21
N LEU A 189 -9.24 -10.06 12.72
CA LEU A 189 -9.66 -11.20 11.93
C LEU A 189 -11.14 -11.06 11.56
N PHE A 190 -11.49 -11.43 10.33
CA PHE A 190 -12.83 -11.39 9.79
C PHE A 190 -13.36 -12.82 9.65
N PRO A 191 -14.28 -13.27 10.52
CA PRO A 191 -14.80 -14.64 10.49
C PRO A 191 -15.51 -14.96 9.17
N GLY A 192 -15.13 -16.09 8.54
CA GLY A 192 -15.76 -16.59 7.32
C GLY A 192 -15.45 -15.78 6.04
N VAL A 193 -14.52 -14.84 6.10
CA VAL A 193 -14.15 -13.98 4.97
C VAL A 193 -12.99 -14.58 4.18
N ASP A 194 -13.07 -14.51 2.86
CA ASP A 194 -12.06 -15.01 1.91
C ASP A 194 -10.88 -14.04 1.72
N HIS A 195 -9.87 -14.49 0.92
CA HIS A 195 -8.67 -13.71 0.58
C HIS A 195 -8.95 -12.33 -0.01
N ARG A 196 -10.04 -12.19 -0.77
CA ARG A 196 -10.41 -10.98 -1.50
C ARG A 196 -11.43 -10.12 -0.78
N PHE A 197 -11.84 -10.52 0.42
CA PHE A 197 -12.88 -9.84 1.20
C PHE A 197 -14.21 -9.73 0.47
N THR A 198 -14.57 -10.74 -0.32
CA THR A 198 -15.80 -10.75 -1.11
C THR A 198 -17.04 -10.61 -0.22
N GLN A 199 -17.02 -11.17 0.99
CA GLN A 199 -18.14 -11.16 1.93
C GLN A 199 -18.19 -9.94 2.85
N ALA A 200 -17.06 -9.19 2.97
CA ALA A 200 -16.91 -8.13 3.97
C ALA A 200 -16.29 -6.84 3.40
N GLY A 201 -16.55 -6.55 2.12
CA GLY A 201 -15.97 -5.37 1.46
C GLY A 201 -16.32 -4.04 2.12
N ASP A 202 -17.53 -3.90 2.65
CA ASP A 202 -17.98 -2.68 3.34
C ASP A 202 -17.31 -2.55 4.71
N GLU A 203 -17.28 -3.62 5.50
CA GLU A 203 -16.63 -3.63 6.81
C GLU A 203 -15.12 -3.39 6.68
N LEU A 204 -14.48 -3.96 5.65
CA LEU A 204 -13.08 -3.71 5.33
C LEU A 204 -12.85 -2.22 5.05
N PHE A 205 -13.69 -1.64 4.18
CA PHE A 205 -13.60 -0.24 3.79
C PHE A 205 -13.72 0.69 5.01
N GLU A 206 -14.74 0.51 5.85
CA GLU A 206 -14.95 1.29 7.05
C GLU A 206 -13.77 1.16 8.02
N THR A 207 -13.29 -0.07 8.26
CA THR A 207 -12.14 -0.33 9.14
C THR A 207 -10.89 0.41 8.67
N VAL A 208 -10.59 0.35 7.36
CA VAL A 208 -9.40 1.00 6.79
C VAL A 208 -9.56 2.51 6.75
N ARG A 209 -10.72 3.03 6.33
CA ARG A 209 -11.01 4.47 6.30
C ARG A 209 -10.82 5.09 7.69
N ASP A 210 -11.44 4.53 8.71
CA ASP A 210 -11.41 5.07 10.07
C ASP A 210 -9.98 5.04 10.64
N TRP A 211 -9.23 3.96 10.38
CA TRP A 211 -7.81 3.90 10.74
C TRP A 211 -6.99 5.02 10.08
N LEU A 212 -7.23 5.29 8.79
CA LEU A 212 -6.51 6.31 8.04
C LEU A 212 -6.83 7.72 8.54
N LEU A 213 -8.09 8.00 8.84
CA LEU A 213 -8.51 9.32 9.33
C LEU A 213 -7.84 9.70 10.64
N GLU A 214 -7.50 8.72 11.48
CA GLU A 214 -6.85 8.97 12.77
C GLU A 214 -5.31 9.10 12.65
N ARG A 215 -4.67 8.51 11.61
CA ARG A 215 -3.21 8.27 11.63
C ARG A 215 -2.41 8.89 10.48
N VAL A 216 -3.06 9.46 9.50
CA VAL A 216 -2.37 10.08 8.35
C VAL A 216 -2.31 11.59 8.44
#